data_68800511f5718246063a2b4672dd7103
#
_entry.id   68800511f5718246063a2b4672dd7103
#
_cell.length_a   1.000
_cell.length_b   1.000
_cell.length_c   1.000
_cell.angle_alpha   90.00
_cell.angle_beta   90.00
_cell.angle_gamma   90.00
#
_symmetry.space_group_name_H-M   'P 1'
#
loop_
_entity.id
_entity.type
_entity.pdbx_description
1 polymer ?
#
loop_
_entity_poly.entity_id
_entity_poly.type
_entity_poly.pdbx_seq_one_letter_code
_entity_poly.pdbx_strand_id
1 'polypeptide(L)'
;MANELELKLAWTFISECPVPDDVTDLLLDDENAVAAYKTVRDVAIFTNKRLIVKDAQGLTGKKIEIYSLPYSSIKMWSTENAGKIDFNSEVELWTYVGHIKLNLKKGIDIRRFDSLLAQAIL
;
A
#
# COMPACT_ATOMS: atom_id res chain seq x y z
N MET A 1 -7.00 7.40 27.37
CA MET A 1 -8.20 7.13 26.56
C MET A 1 -7.81 6.68 25.17
N ALA A 2 -8.46 5.66 24.69
CA ALA A 2 -8.22 5.25 23.31
C ALA A 2 -8.63 6.38 22.37
N ASN A 3 -7.80 6.63 21.39
CA ASN A 3 -8.11 7.60 20.36
C ASN A 3 -9.02 6.93 19.34
N GLU A 4 -10.32 7.14 19.47
CA GLU A 4 -11.31 6.53 18.59
C GLU A 4 -11.18 6.98 17.15
N LEU A 5 -10.57 8.15 16.92
CA LEU A 5 -10.36 8.67 15.59
C LEU A 5 -9.09 8.15 14.95
N GLU A 6 -8.25 7.46 15.72
CA GLU A 6 -7.02 6.92 15.19
C GLU A 6 -7.32 5.73 14.30
N LEU A 7 -6.95 5.87 13.04
CA LEU A 7 -7.11 4.80 12.08
C LEU A 7 -6.05 3.73 12.29
N LYS A 8 -6.50 2.48 12.37
CA LYS A 8 -5.58 1.33 12.42
C LYS A 8 -5.95 0.41 11.29
N LEU A 9 -5.13 0.43 10.25
CA LEU A 9 -5.33 -0.41 9.08
C LEU A 9 -4.13 -1.33 8.92
N ALA A 10 -4.41 -2.50 8.38
CA ALA A 10 -3.37 -3.45 8.01
C ALA A 10 -3.75 -4.08 6.68
N TRP A 11 -2.79 -4.08 5.75
CA TRP A 11 -2.95 -4.76 4.47
C TRP A 11 -1.80 -5.75 4.30
N THR A 12 -2.06 -6.80 3.54
CA THR A 12 -1.05 -7.80 3.21
C THR A 12 -0.81 -7.78 1.71
N PHE A 13 0.43 -7.51 1.33
CA PHE A 13 0.87 -7.55 -0.07
C PHE A 13 1.52 -8.91 -0.32
N ILE A 14 1.06 -9.60 -1.35
CA ILE A 14 1.47 -10.97 -1.64
C ILE A 14 2.65 -11.00 -2.59
N SER A 15 2.58 -10.22 -3.66
CA SER A 15 3.62 -10.17 -4.68
C SER A 15 3.46 -8.93 -5.54
N GLU A 16 4.56 -8.46 -6.11
CA GLU A 16 4.49 -7.41 -7.12
C GLU A 16 3.82 -7.99 -8.36
N CYS A 17 3.01 -7.19 -9.05
CA CYS A 17 2.27 -7.63 -10.22
C CYS A 17 2.23 -6.51 -11.24
N PRO A 18 1.86 -6.81 -12.50
CA PRO A 18 1.63 -5.76 -13.48
C PRO A 18 0.48 -4.84 -13.06
N VAL A 19 0.58 -3.57 -13.43
CA VAL A 19 -0.49 -2.61 -13.15
C VAL A 19 -1.73 -3.02 -13.93
N PRO A 20 -2.89 -3.19 -13.27
CA PRO A 20 -4.12 -3.55 -13.97
C PRO A 20 -4.55 -2.44 -14.93
N ASP A 21 -5.09 -2.83 -16.08
CA ASP A 21 -5.52 -1.87 -17.11
C ASP A 21 -6.64 -0.96 -16.64
N ASP A 22 -7.53 -1.49 -15.80
CA ASP A 22 -8.70 -0.75 -15.33
C ASP A 22 -8.37 0.33 -14.29
N VAL A 23 -7.13 0.38 -13.83
CA VAL A 23 -6.74 1.38 -12.84
C VAL A 23 -6.70 2.79 -13.44
N THR A 24 -6.55 2.89 -14.76
CA THR A 24 -6.50 4.21 -15.41
C THR A 24 -7.75 5.04 -15.16
N ASP A 25 -8.89 4.40 -14.93
CA ASP A 25 -10.14 5.10 -14.63
C ASP A 25 -10.10 5.82 -13.27
N LEU A 26 -9.18 5.43 -12.40
CA LEU A 26 -9.04 6.05 -11.08
C LEU A 26 -8.04 7.19 -11.07
N LEU A 27 -7.19 7.28 -12.08
CA LEU A 27 -6.06 8.19 -12.06
C LEU A 27 -6.44 9.57 -12.58
N LEU A 28 -5.78 10.58 -12.02
CA LEU A 28 -5.84 11.94 -12.53
C LEU A 28 -5.05 12.03 -13.83
N ASP A 29 -5.27 13.12 -14.60
CA ASP A 29 -4.60 13.31 -15.89
C ASP A 29 -3.07 13.30 -15.77
N ASP A 30 -2.55 13.85 -14.65
CA ASP A 30 -1.11 13.93 -14.40
C ASP A 30 -0.63 12.86 -13.42
N GLU A 31 -1.44 11.85 -13.18
CA GLU A 31 -1.11 10.75 -12.27
C GLU A 31 -0.77 9.51 -13.06
N ASN A 32 0.36 8.88 -12.71
CA ASN A 32 0.84 7.68 -13.37
C ASN A 32 1.06 6.57 -12.35
N ALA A 33 0.62 5.36 -12.70
CA ALA A 33 0.92 4.18 -11.88
C ALA A 33 2.38 3.81 -12.05
N VAL A 34 3.06 3.58 -10.93
CA VAL A 34 4.49 3.24 -10.90
C VAL A 34 4.70 1.75 -10.67
N ALA A 35 3.91 1.16 -9.78
CA ALA A 35 4.02 -0.25 -9.43
C ALA A 35 2.70 -0.73 -8.86
N ALA A 36 2.47 -2.04 -8.87
CA ALA A 36 1.30 -2.65 -8.27
C ALA A 36 1.68 -3.91 -7.52
N TYR A 37 0.90 -4.19 -6.48
CA TYR A 37 1.07 -5.37 -5.65
C TYR A 37 -0.26 -6.07 -5.45
N LYS A 38 -0.25 -7.37 -5.65
CA LYS A 38 -1.41 -8.19 -5.37
C LYS A 38 -1.61 -8.24 -3.85
N THR A 39 -2.84 -8.01 -3.39
CA THR A 39 -3.20 -8.13 -1.99
C THR A 39 -4.11 -9.35 -1.80
N VAL A 40 -4.46 -9.64 -0.55
CA VAL A 40 -5.35 -10.76 -0.26
C VAL A 40 -6.72 -10.57 -0.91
N ARG A 41 -7.19 -9.32 -0.99
CA ARG A 41 -8.55 -9.05 -1.48
C ARG A 41 -8.60 -8.48 -2.88
N ASP A 42 -7.57 -7.80 -3.34
CA ASP A 42 -7.57 -7.22 -4.68
C ASP A 42 -6.15 -6.76 -5.02
N VAL A 43 -5.91 -5.47 -5.10
CA VAL A 43 -4.64 -4.92 -5.57
C VAL A 43 -4.35 -3.58 -4.90
N ALA A 44 -3.07 -3.30 -4.71
CA ALA A 44 -2.57 -2.00 -4.28
C ALA A 44 -1.71 -1.41 -5.39
N ILE A 45 -1.83 -0.11 -5.61
CA ILE A 45 -1.14 0.57 -6.70
C ILE A 45 -0.42 1.79 -6.14
N PHE A 46 0.88 1.86 -6.41
CA PHE A 46 1.66 3.06 -6.14
C PHE A 46 1.61 3.96 -7.37
N THR A 47 1.16 5.19 -7.18
CA THR A 47 1.22 6.20 -8.23
C THR A 47 2.28 7.23 -7.86
N ASN A 48 2.45 8.24 -8.69
CA ASN A 48 3.32 9.36 -8.36
C ASN A 48 2.72 10.31 -7.31
N LYS A 49 1.46 10.09 -6.90
CA LYS A 49 0.76 10.99 -5.97
C LYS A 49 0.26 10.30 -4.71
N ARG A 50 -0.09 9.03 -4.78
CA ARG A 50 -0.76 8.32 -3.68
C ARG A 50 -0.56 6.82 -3.77
N LEU A 51 -0.82 6.15 -2.65
CA LEU A 51 -1.02 4.71 -2.63
C LEU A 51 -2.52 4.47 -2.71
N ILE A 52 -2.93 3.69 -3.70
CA ILE A 52 -4.33 3.29 -3.86
C ILE A 52 -4.43 1.83 -3.45
N VAL A 53 -5.37 1.51 -2.55
CA VAL A 53 -5.63 0.12 -2.18
C VAL A 53 -7.08 -0.19 -2.50
N LYS A 54 -7.30 -1.12 -3.40
CA LYS A 54 -8.63 -1.64 -3.71
C LYS A 54 -8.87 -2.82 -2.79
N ASP A 55 -9.99 -2.80 -2.11
CA ASP A 55 -10.32 -3.81 -1.10
C ASP A 55 -11.72 -4.35 -1.39
N ALA A 56 -11.77 -5.52 -2.03
CA ALA A 56 -13.03 -6.20 -2.28
C ALA A 56 -13.56 -6.75 -0.96
N GLN A 57 -14.77 -6.33 -0.60
CA GLN A 57 -15.36 -6.66 0.68
C GLN A 57 -16.58 -7.56 0.52
N GLY A 58 -16.89 -8.27 1.61
CA GLY A 58 -18.04 -9.15 1.65
C GLY A 58 -17.77 -10.50 0.99
N LEU A 59 -18.70 -11.45 1.23
CA LEU A 59 -18.55 -12.82 0.73
C LEU A 59 -18.58 -12.91 -0.78
N THR A 60 -19.31 -11.98 -1.42
CA THR A 60 -19.47 -11.98 -2.88
C THR A 60 -18.48 -11.08 -3.59
N GLY A 61 -17.71 -10.28 -2.85
CA GLY A 61 -16.79 -9.30 -3.42
C GLY A 61 -17.47 -8.17 -4.18
N LYS A 62 -18.77 -7.98 -4.00
CA LYS A 62 -19.52 -6.94 -4.72
C LYS A 62 -19.26 -5.54 -4.21
N LYS A 63 -18.88 -5.41 -2.94
CA LYS A 63 -18.52 -4.12 -2.37
C LYS A 63 -17.03 -3.95 -2.48
N ILE A 64 -16.62 -2.91 -3.18
CA ILE A 64 -15.20 -2.58 -3.33
C ILE A 64 -14.98 -1.24 -2.65
N GLU A 65 -14.13 -1.24 -1.65
CA GLU A 65 -13.69 -0.02 -1.00
C GLU A 65 -12.34 0.36 -1.57
N ILE A 66 -12.20 1.62 -1.96
CA ILE A 66 -10.96 2.13 -2.53
C ILE A 66 -10.39 3.14 -1.57
N TYR A 67 -9.23 2.80 -1.02
CA TYR A 67 -8.48 3.71 -0.16
C TYR A 67 -7.50 4.49 -1.00
N SER A 68 -7.40 5.78 -0.74
CA SER A 68 -6.37 6.62 -1.33
C SER A 68 -5.58 7.25 -0.20
N LEU A 69 -4.30 6.94 -0.16
CA LEU A 69 -3.40 7.48 0.85
C LEU A 69 -2.42 8.43 0.16
N PRO A 70 -2.68 9.75 0.22
CA PRO A 70 -1.74 10.72 -0.34
C PRO A 70 -0.40 10.62 0.38
N TYR A 71 0.69 10.68 -0.35
CA TYR A 71 2.01 10.58 0.26
C TYR A 71 2.29 11.73 1.23
N SER A 72 1.69 12.88 0.98
CA SER A 72 1.83 14.03 1.87
C SER A 72 1.26 13.79 3.27
N SER A 73 0.41 12.76 3.44
CA SER A 73 -0.14 12.43 4.75
C SER A 73 0.80 11.56 5.59
N ILE A 74 1.83 11.02 5.00
CA ILE A 74 2.77 10.11 5.68
C ILE A 74 3.88 10.94 6.31
N LYS A 75 4.01 10.84 7.62
CA LYS A 75 5.00 11.59 8.39
C LYS A 75 6.30 10.82 8.58
N MET A 76 6.18 9.51 8.69
CA MET A 76 7.32 8.63 8.94
C MET A 76 6.95 7.24 8.48
N TRP A 77 7.92 6.48 8.06
CA TRP A 77 7.72 5.06 7.79
C TRP A 77 8.92 4.26 8.25
N SER A 78 8.69 2.98 8.55
CA SER A 78 9.76 2.05 8.86
C SER A 78 9.60 0.80 8.00
N THR A 79 10.73 0.20 7.65
CA THR A 79 10.76 -1.08 6.95
C THR A 79 11.55 -2.06 7.79
N GLU A 80 10.90 -3.17 8.14
CA GLU A 80 11.60 -4.26 8.80
C GLU A 80 12.31 -5.08 7.72
N ASN A 81 13.61 -5.08 7.78
CA ASN A 81 14.42 -5.76 6.79
C ASN A 81 15.05 -7.00 7.41
N ALA A 82 14.50 -8.17 7.09
CA ALA A 82 15.08 -9.44 7.53
C ALA A 82 16.35 -9.80 6.76
N GLY A 83 16.74 -8.99 5.77
CA GLY A 83 17.95 -9.21 4.98
C GLY A 83 17.80 -10.25 3.89
N LYS A 84 16.65 -10.89 3.78
CA LYS A 84 16.40 -11.95 2.80
C LYS A 84 14.98 -11.84 2.28
N ILE A 85 14.83 -12.06 0.97
CA ILE A 85 13.52 -11.98 0.31
C ILE A 85 12.66 -13.22 0.58
N ASP A 86 13.23 -14.29 1.15
CA ASP A 86 12.48 -15.48 1.49
C ASP A 86 11.81 -15.41 2.86
N PHE A 87 11.89 -14.25 3.53
CA PHE A 87 11.17 -14.00 4.76
C PHE A 87 10.08 -12.96 4.56
N ASN A 88 9.01 -13.06 5.35
CA ASN A 88 8.01 -12.02 5.42
C ASN A 88 8.62 -10.78 6.05
N SER A 89 8.18 -9.61 5.60
CA SER A 89 8.64 -8.31 6.12
C SER A 89 7.46 -7.46 6.51
N GLU A 90 7.72 -6.42 7.28
CA GLU A 90 6.70 -5.46 7.70
C GLU A 90 7.15 -4.05 7.37
N VAL A 91 6.19 -3.26 6.92
CA VAL A 91 6.33 -1.82 6.74
C VAL A 91 5.27 -1.14 7.57
N GLU A 92 5.65 -0.10 8.29
CA GLU A 92 4.72 0.69 9.07
C GLU A 92 4.73 2.11 8.57
N LEU A 93 3.54 2.67 8.41
CA LEU A 93 3.34 4.05 7.98
C LEU A 93 2.64 4.80 9.09
N TRP A 94 3.22 5.93 9.51
CA TRP A 94 2.58 6.85 10.45
C TRP A 94 2.05 8.03 9.66
N THR A 95 0.75 8.21 9.73
CA THR A 95 0.05 9.25 8.97
C THR A 95 -0.65 10.22 9.90
N TYR A 96 -1.19 11.29 9.34
CA TYR A 96 -1.96 12.24 10.13
C TYR A 96 -3.24 11.66 10.71
N VAL A 97 -3.78 10.60 10.08
CA VAL A 97 -5.05 10.02 10.52
C VAL A 97 -4.87 8.73 11.31
N GLY A 98 -3.66 8.20 11.37
CA GLY A 98 -3.41 6.99 12.13
C GLY A 98 -2.26 6.17 11.58
N HIS A 99 -2.23 4.92 12.00
CA HIS A 99 -1.12 4.00 11.76
C HIS A 99 -1.56 2.91 10.81
N ILE A 100 -0.74 2.66 9.78
CA ILE A 100 -1.03 1.65 8.77
C ILE A 100 0.12 0.66 8.74
N LYS A 101 -0.21 -0.62 8.83
CA LYS A 101 0.77 -1.69 8.73
C LYS A 101 0.62 -2.39 7.40
N LEU A 102 1.74 -2.59 6.72
CA LEU A 102 1.81 -3.34 5.48
C LEU A 102 2.61 -4.60 5.74
N ASN A 103 1.96 -5.75 5.61
CA ASN A 103 2.62 -7.04 5.73
C ASN A 103 3.04 -7.50 4.34
N LEU A 104 4.33 -7.71 4.14
CA LEU A 104 4.87 -8.10 2.85
C LEU A 104 5.22 -9.58 2.91
N LYS A 105 4.61 -10.37 2.05
CA LYS A 105 4.90 -11.80 1.98
C LYS A 105 6.31 -12.02 1.39
N LYS A 106 6.89 -13.15 1.72
CA LYS A 106 8.20 -13.53 1.19
C LYS A 106 8.17 -13.48 -0.34
N GLY A 107 9.30 -13.10 -0.92
CA GLY A 107 9.41 -12.91 -2.37
C GLY A 107 9.31 -11.45 -2.80
N ILE A 108 8.76 -10.58 -1.96
CA ILE A 108 8.75 -9.15 -2.25
C ILE A 108 10.12 -8.59 -1.89
N ASP A 109 10.71 -7.83 -2.83
CA ASP A 109 11.98 -7.15 -2.61
C ASP A 109 11.75 -5.95 -1.70
N ILE A 110 12.15 -6.07 -0.44
CA ILE A 110 11.92 -5.02 0.55
C ILE A 110 12.71 -3.74 0.23
N ARG A 111 13.89 -3.85 -0.34
CA ARG A 111 14.69 -2.67 -0.70
C ARG A 111 14.05 -1.90 -1.83
N ARG A 112 13.51 -2.60 -2.83
CA ARG A 112 12.76 -1.96 -3.90
C ARG A 112 11.51 -1.29 -3.35
N PHE A 113 10.81 -1.96 -2.44
CA PHE A 113 9.61 -1.41 -1.81
C PHE A 113 9.93 -0.14 -1.04
N ASP A 114 10.97 -0.17 -0.23
CA ASP A 114 11.41 1.00 0.53
C ASP A 114 11.81 2.15 -0.40
N SER A 115 12.49 1.84 -1.49
CA SER A 115 12.87 2.84 -2.48
C SER A 115 11.65 3.49 -3.14
N LEU A 116 10.61 2.71 -3.42
CA LEU A 116 9.35 3.26 -3.95
C LEU A 116 8.74 4.25 -2.96
N LEU A 117 8.72 3.91 -1.68
CA LEU A 117 8.22 4.80 -0.65
C LEU A 117 9.06 6.07 -0.54
N ALA A 118 10.36 5.92 -0.51
CA ALA A 118 11.26 7.07 -0.37
C ALA A 118 11.13 8.03 -1.55
N GLN A 119 11.06 7.51 -2.77
CA GLN A 119 10.87 8.34 -3.96
C GLN A 119 9.51 9.03 -3.97
N ALA A 120 8.50 8.36 -3.44
CA ALA A 120 7.14 8.90 -3.40
C ALA A 120 6.99 9.96 -2.31
N ILE A 121 7.57 9.75 -1.14
CA ILE A 121 7.34 10.58 0.04
C ILE A 121 8.35 11.73 0.12
N LEU A 122 9.59 11.50 -0.24
CA LEU A 122 10.63 12.50 -0.21
C LEU A 122 10.73 13.24 -1.53
#